data_45b42a4b58eb32a9fd02d507545d4565
#
_entry.id   45b42a4b58eb32a9fd02d507545d4565
#
_cell.length_a   1.000
_cell.length_b   1.000
_cell.length_c   1.000
_cell.angle_alpha   90.00
_cell.angle_beta   90.00
_cell.angle_gamma   90.00
#
_symmetry.space_group_name_H-M   'P 1'
#
loop_
_entity.id
_entity.type
_entity.pdbx_description
1 polymer ?
#
loop_
_entity_poly.entity_id
_entity_poly.type
_entity_poly.pdbx_seq_one_letter_code
_entity_poly.pdbx_strand_id
1 'polypeptide(L)' 'MIYKILTEQDGKFVATGETVECEFEETQAVIDELQLEHGCCCALEAVSE' A
#
# COMPACT_ATOMS: atom_id res chain seq x y z
N MET A 1 5.33 11.39 -4.05
CA MET A 1 5.32 11.03 -2.63
C MET A 1 5.65 9.55 -2.47
N ILE A 2 6.24 9.23 -1.34
CA ILE A 2 6.61 7.84 -1.05
C ILE A 2 5.60 7.27 -0.05
N TYR A 3 5.11 6.08 -0.31
CA TYR A 3 4.14 5.40 0.55
C TYR A 3 4.66 4.05 0.97
N LYS A 4 4.38 3.69 2.22
CA LYS A 4 4.63 2.33 2.72
C LYS A 4 3.50 1.44 2.25
N ILE A 5 3.84 0.23 1.83
CA ILE A 5 2.84 -0.75 1.41
C ILE A 5 2.42 -1.58 2.62
N LEU A 6 1.13 -1.58 2.90
CA LEU A 6 0.57 -2.34 4.01
C LEU A 6 -0.35 -3.43 3.46
N THR A 7 -0.34 -4.58 4.09
CA THR A 7 -1.26 -5.68 3.75
C THR A 7 -2.06 -6.05 4.99
N GLU A 8 -3.28 -6.53 4.76
CA GLU A 8 -4.14 -6.94 5.87
C GLU A 8 -3.76 -8.33 6.35
N GLN A 9 -3.54 -8.46 7.66
CA GLN A 9 -3.26 -9.74 8.31
C GLN A 9 -4.03 -9.78 9.62
N ASP A 10 -4.89 -10.79 9.75
CA ASP A 10 -5.70 -10.99 10.95
C ASP A 10 -6.50 -9.74 11.35
N GLY A 11 -7.06 -9.06 10.36
CA GLY A 11 -7.88 -7.87 10.58
C GLY A 11 -7.09 -6.59 10.85
N LYS A 12 -5.77 -6.63 10.66
CA LYS A 12 -4.91 -5.46 10.88
C LYS A 12 -4.02 -5.25 9.67
N PHE A 13 -3.69 -4.00 9.39
CA PHE A 13 -2.75 -3.68 8.33
C PHE A 13 -1.33 -3.69 8.89
N VAL A 14 -0.47 -4.43 8.21
CA VAL A 14 0.92 -4.61 8.63
C VAL A 14 1.85 -4.18 7.50
N ALA A 15 2.89 -3.44 7.83
CA ALA A 15 3.87 -2.99 6.83
C ALA A 15 4.64 -4.19 6.27
N THR A 16 4.76 -4.23 4.93
CA THR A 16 5.48 -5.31 4.26
C THR A 16 6.99 -5.08 4.21
N GLY A 17 7.42 -3.86 4.53
CA GLY A 17 8.80 -3.46 4.39
C GLY A 17 9.11 -2.84 3.03
N GLU A 18 8.14 -2.82 2.14
CA GLU A 18 8.30 -2.23 0.81
C GLU A 18 7.65 -0.85 0.74
N THR A 19 8.11 -0.05 -0.22
CA THR A 19 7.55 1.28 -0.46
C THR A 19 7.28 1.44 -1.95
N VAL A 20 6.46 2.42 -2.27
CA VAL A 20 6.17 2.78 -3.67
C VAL A 20 6.14 4.29 -3.77
N GLU A 21 6.65 4.81 -4.88
CA GLU A 21 6.59 6.23 -5.16
C GLU A 21 5.52 6.50 -6.21
N CYS A 22 4.55 7.34 -5.88
CA CYS A 22 3.50 7.73 -6.81
C CYS A 22 2.84 9.01 -6.34
N GLU A 23 2.03 9.61 -7.21
CA GLU A 23 1.25 10.77 -6.86
C GLU A 23 0.01 10.36 -6.07
N PHE A 24 -0.51 11.28 -5.26
CA PHE A 24 -1.70 11.00 -4.45
C PHE A 24 -2.86 10.49 -5.32
N GLU A 25 -3.04 11.07 -6.49
CA GLU A 25 -4.14 10.69 -7.40
C GLU A 25 -3.99 9.27 -7.94
N GLU A 26 -2.79 8.71 -7.88
CA GLU A 26 -2.49 7.37 -8.40
C GLU A 26 -2.62 6.28 -7.33
N THR A 27 -2.78 6.67 -6.07
CA THR A 27 -2.77 5.71 -4.96
C THR A 27 -3.84 4.63 -5.10
N GLN A 28 -5.05 5.00 -5.55
CA GLN A 28 -6.12 4.01 -5.68
C GLN A 28 -5.77 2.96 -6.73
N ALA A 29 -5.20 3.39 -7.86
CA ALA A 29 -4.80 2.45 -8.91
C ALA A 29 -3.68 1.53 -8.42
N VAL A 30 -2.75 2.07 -7.65
CA VAL A 30 -1.67 1.28 -7.06
C VAL A 30 -2.22 0.26 -6.07
N ILE A 31 -3.15 0.68 -5.22
CA ILE A 31 -3.78 -0.22 -4.25
C ILE A 31 -4.51 -1.36 -4.95
N ASP A 32 -5.28 -1.05 -5.99
CA ASP A 32 -6.02 -2.06 -6.75
C ASP A 32 -5.07 -3.11 -7.33
N GLU A 33 -3.96 -2.66 -7.89
CA GLU A 33 -2.97 -3.57 -8.46
C GLU A 33 -2.30 -4.43 -7.38
N LEU A 34 -1.96 -3.83 -6.25
CA LEU A 34 -1.37 -4.55 -5.12
C LEU A 34 -2.32 -5.61 -4.56
N GLN A 35 -3.61 -5.30 -4.49
CA GLN A 35 -4.60 -6.26 -4.00
C GLN A 35 -4.71 -7.48 -4.92
N LEU A 36 -4.60 -7.27 -6.22
CA LEU A 36 -4.59 -8.38 -7.16
C LEU A 36 -3.33 -9.23 -7.00
N GLU A 37 -2.20 -8.59 -6.79
CA GLU A 37 -0.93 -9.28 -6.68
C GLU A 37 -0.80 -10.05 -5.37
N HIS A 38 -1.21 -9.44 -4.26
CA HIS A 38 -1.09 -10.05 -2.94
C HIS A 38 -2.27 -10.94 -2.56
N GLY A 39 -3.41 -10.76 -3.23
CA GLY A 39 -4.61 -11.54 -2.92
C GLY A 39 -5.29 -11.16 -1.63
N CYS A 40 -5.00 -9.99 -1.07
CA CYS A 40 -5.61 -9.50 0.16
C CYS A 40 -5.73 -7.99 0.10
N CYS A 41 -6.44 -7.41 1.05
CA CYS A 41 -6.59 -5.96 1.11
C CYS A 41 -5.25 -5.30 1.38
N CYS A 42 -4.99 -4.22 0.67
CA CYS A 42 -3.76 -3.45 0.80
C CYS A 42 -4.08 -1.99 1.08
N ALA A 43 -3.14 -1.30 1.66
CA ALA A 43 -3.25 0.12 1.93
C ALA A 43 -1.90 0.79 1.71
N LEU A 44 -1.93 2.10 1.58
CA LEU A 44 -0.71 2.89 1.45
C LEU A 44 -0.69 3.94 2.56
N GLU A 45 0.46 4.10 3.18
CA GLU A 45 0.65 5.10 4.23
C GLU A 45 1.78 6.03 3.83
N ALA A 46 1.50 7.34 3.83
CA ALA A 46 2.50 8.32 3.44
C ALA A 46 3.70 8.29 4.40
N VAL A 47 4.89 8.28 3.82
CA VAL A 47 6.12 8.30 4.59
C VAL A 47 6.51 9.74 4.85
N SER A 48 6.74 10.07 6.12
CA SER A 48 7.20 11.38 6.53
C SER A 48 8.69 11.50 6.21
N GLU A 49 9.06 12.56 5.55
CA GLU A 49 10.45 12.83 5.28
C GLU A 49 11.07 13.64 6.41
#